data_8a03e8fcce5f517637df7b3edb8c5770
#
_entry.id   8a03e8fcce5f517637df7b3edb8c5770
#
_cell.length_a   1.000
_cell.length_b   1.000
_cell.length_c   1.000
_cell.angle_alpha   90.00
_cell.angle_beta   90.00
_cell.angle_gamma   90.00
#
_symmetry.space_group_name_H-M   'P 1'
#
loop_
_entity.id
_entity.type
_entity.pdbx_description
1 polymer ?
#
loop_
_entity_poly.entity_id
_entity_poly.type
_entity_poly.pdbx_seq_one_letter_code
_entity_poly.pdbx_strand_id
1 'polypeptide(L)'
;MAEKLTKEFAQKLMKIKGECRGITLKVDWDYVLRKEGKEGLKRLEERLAELGYPLKYKEIRSMDFYPIGLDALSMLVIKELFHYNEKEIERMGASAVKFSLILKLFLKYFGSLSMMIEEAPKVWNKHYTIGRLEASKINDKEGFLALKLFDFKVHPIFCIVFKGYFGQVGKMVLGKEITCVERKCMFLGDPYHEFLLKWK
;
A
#
# COMPACT_ATOMS: atom_id res chain seq x y z
N MET A 1 -12.15 14.88 11.82
CA MET A 1 -11.71 14.38 13.14
C MET A 1 -10.84 13.15 12.92
N ALA A 2 -9.68 13.04 13.58
CA ALA A 2 -8.87 11.84 13.50
C ALA A 2 -9.65 10.68 14.14
N GLU A 3 -9.71 9.53 13.47
CA GLU A 3 -10.33 8.32 14.00
C GLU A 3 -9.54 7.85 15.24
N LYS A 4 -10.25 7.72 16.37
CA LYS A 4 -9.63 7.22 17.60
C LYS A 4 -9.44 5.71 17.49
N LEU A 5 -8.20 5.23 17.57
CA LEU A 5 -7.89 3.81 17.54
C LEU A 5 -8.26 3.17 18.88
N THR A 6 -9.34 2.38 18.88
CA THR A 6 -9.84 1.61 20.04
C THR A 6 -9.83 0.11 19.69
N LYS A 7 -10.00 -0.74 20.71
CA LYS A 7 -10.16 -2.20 20.51
C LYS A 7 -11.37 -2.53 19.63
N GLU A 8 -12.48 -1.82 19.82
CA GLU A 8 -13.71 -2.00 19.02
C GLU A 8 -13.48 -1.62 17.57
N PHE A 9 -12.72 -0.53 17.32
CA PHE A 9 -12.36 -0.13 15.96
C PHE A 9 -11.44 -1.18 15.31
N ALA A 10 -10.43 -1.65 16.03
CA ALA A 10 -9.54 -2.70 15.55
C ALA A 10 -10.32 -4.00 15.22
N GLN A 11 -11.28 -4.40 16.08
CA GLN A 11 -12.16 -5.55 15.82
C GLN A 11 -13.01 -5.37 14.56
N LYS A 12 -13.48 -4.14 14.27
CA LYS A 12 -14.23 -3.86 13.03
C LYS A 12 -13.33 -4.05 11.79
N LEU A 13 -12.08 -3.59 11.84
CA LEU A 13 -11.13 -3.82 10.75
C LEU A 13 -10.88 -5.31 10.51
N MET A 14 -10.72 -6.10 11.58
CA MET A 14 -10.48 -7.55 11.45
C MET A 14 -11.66 -8.34 10.88
N LYS A 15 -12.89 -7.78 10.90
CA LYS A 15 -14.07 -8.40 10.25
C LYS A 15 -14.08 -8.20 8.72
N ILE A 16 -13.23 -7.33 8.19
CA ILE A 16 -13.13 -7.12 6.75
C ILE A 16 -12.50 -8.37 6.14
N LYS A 17 -13.20 -8.96 5.17
CA LYS A 17 -12.75 -10.17 4.49
C LYS A 17 -11.56 -9.82 3.58
N GLY A 18 -10.65 -10.78 3.46
CA GLY A 18 -9.48 -10.69 2.60
C GLY A 18 -8.18 -10.64 3.39
N GLU A 19 -7.10 -10.94 2.68
CA GLU A 19 -5.77 -11.08 3.24
C GLU A 19 -4.75 -10.38 2.36
N CYS A 20 -3.62 -10.04 2.96
CA CYS A 20 -2.43 -9.57 2.26
C CYS A 20 -1.22 -10.44 2.62
N ARG A 21 -0.23 -10.48 1.75
CA ARG A 21 1.08 -11.11 2.05
C ARG A 21 1.80 -10.36 3.15
N GLY A 22 2.47 -11.07 4.03
CA GLY A 22 3.25 -10.47 5.11
C GLY A 22 4.34 -9.52 4.63
N ILE A 23 4.76 -9.62 3.38
CA ILE A 23 5.70 -8.66 2.79
C ILE A 23 5.13 -7.23 2.76
N THR A 24 3.79 -7.04 2.63
CA THR A 24 3.17 -5.71 2.66
C THR A 24 3.32 -5.07 4.03
N LEU A 25 2.98 -5.80 5.10
CA LEU A 25 3.25 -5.38 6.48
C LEU A 25 4.73 -5.09 6.69
N LYS A 26 5.60 -6.00 6.25
CA LYS A 26 7.02 -5.93 6.53
C LYS A 26 7.69 -4.71 5.92
N VAL A 27 7.32 -4.29 4.72
CA VAL A 27 7.90 -3.10 4.07
C VAL A 27 7.51 -1.81 4.79
N ASP A 28 6.31 -1.72 5.35
CA ASP A 28 5.87 -0.58 6.15
C ASP A 28 6.61 -0.53 7.49
N TRP A 29 6.79 -1.67 8.13
CA TRP A 29 7.57 -1.79 9.37
C TRP A 29 9.07 -1.54 9.15
N ASP A 30 9.61 -1.95 8.00
CA ASP A 30 10.97 -1.60 7.56
C ASP A 30 11.12 -0.07 7.39
N TYR A 31 10.08 0.61 6.91
CA TYR A 31 10.06 2.06 6.85
C TYR A 31 10.13 2.68 8.24
N VAL A 32 9.32 2.20 9.19
CA VAL A 32 9.37 2.63 10.59
C VAL A 32 10.74 2.37 11.19
N LEU A 33 11.30 1.17 11.01
CA LEU A 33 12.62 0.81 11.54
C LEU A 33 13.72 1.75 11.04
N ARG A 34 13.67 2.14 9.76
CA ARG A 34 14.66 3.07 9.17
C ARG A 34 14.47 4.50 9.63
N LYS A 35 13.24 4.94 9.83
CA LYS A 35 12.93 6.35 10.14
C LYS A 35 12.91 6.63 11.65
N GLU A 36 12.33 5.73 12.42
CA GLU A 36 12.08 5.89 13.85
C GLU A 36 12.98 4.98 14.72
N GLY A 37 13.78 4.13 14.07
CA GLY A 37 14.70 3.22 14.75
C GLY A 37 14.02 2.04 15.45
N LYS A 38 14.79 1.30 16.24
CA LYS A 38 14.32 0.14 17.00
C LYS A 38 13.27 0.50 18.04
N GLU A 39 13.38 1.66 18.65
CA GLU A 39 12.43 2.14 19.65
C GLU A 39 11.06 2.44 19.02
N GLY A 40 11.05 3.06 17.81
CA GLY A 40 9.82 3.26 17.06
C GLY A 40 9.12 1.94 16.71
N LEU A 41 9.91 0.94 16.32
CA LEU A 41 9.37 -0.39 16.03
C LEU A 41 8.76 -1.05 17.28
N LYS A 42 9.43 -0.95 18.44
CA LYS A 42 8.94 -1.44 19.72
C LYS A 42 7.61 -0.78 20.12
N ARG A 43 7.51 0.54 19.99
CA ARG A 43 6.26 1.28 20.26
C ARG A 43 5.12 0.83 19.35
N LEU A 44 5.41 0.52 18.09
CA LEU A 44 4.41 -0.04 17.15
C LEU A 44 3.91 -1.41 17.61
N GLU A 45 4.82 -2.32 18.02
CA GLU A 45 4.49 -3.64 18.56
C GLU A 45 3.64 -3.53 19.83
N GLU A 46 4.01 -2.68 20.77
CA GLU A 46 3.28 -2.44 22.01
C GLU A 46 1.88 -1.88 21.75
N ARG A 47 1.75 -0.91 20.85
CA ARG A 47 0.45 -0.31 20.53
C ARG A 47 -0.51 -1.30 19.86
N LEU A 48 -0.03 -2.14 18.98
CA LEU A 48 -0.84 -3.21 18.39
C LEU A 48 -1.29 -4.23 19.44
N ALA A 49 -0.42 -4.58 20.38
CA ALA A 49 -0.78 -5.47 21.49
C ALA A 49 -1.86 -4.86 22.41
N GLU A 50 -1.77 -3.55 22.73
CA GLU A 50 -2.78 -2.82 23.48
C GLU A 50 -4.16 -2.86 22.78
N LEU A 51 -4.17 -2.81 21.45
CA LEU A 51 -5.38 -2.90 20.63
C LEU A 51 -5.91 -4.34 20.51
N GLY A 52 -5.22 -5.33 21.08
CA GLY A 52 -5.61 -6.74 21.10
C GLY A 52 -5.08 -7.57 19.92
N TYR A 53 -4.16 -7.02 19.15
CA TYR A 53 -3.57 -7.69 17.97
C TYR A 53 -2.04 -7.69 18.05
N PRO A 54 -1.46 -8.42 19.03
CA PRO A 54 -0.01 -8.47 19.19
C PRO A 54 0.63 -9.07 17.93
N LEU A 55 1.62 -8.35 17.43
CA LEU A 55 2.45 -8.78 16.30
C LEU A 55 3.85 -8.25 16.53
N LYS A 56 4.87 -9.07 16.25
CA LYS A 56 6.27 -8.66 16.32
C LYS A 56 6.90 -8.68 14.95
N TYR A 57 7.72 -7.68 14.65
CA TYR A 57 8.41 -7.56 13.38
C TYR A 57 9.13 -8.85 12.96
N LYS A 58 9.80 -9.52 13.89
CA LYS A 58 10.55 -10.75 13.65
C LYS A 58 9.65 -11.96 13.33
N GLU A 59 8.38 -11.90 13.72
CA GLU A 59 7.39 -12.96 13.52
C GLU A 59 6.66 -12.82 12.18
N ILE A 60 6.75 -11.65 11.53
CA ILE A 60 6.14 -11.44 10.22
C ILE A 60 6.89 -12.25 9.17
N ARG A 61 6.23 -13.26 8.63
CA ARG A 61 6.73 -14.09 7.52
C ARG A 61 6.26 -13.49 6.19
N SER A 62 7.21 -13.10 5.35
CA SER A 62 6.93 -12.37 4.11
C SER A 62 5.98 -13.10 3.15
N MET A 63 5.98 -14.43 3.16
CA MET A 63 5.20 -15.25 2.24
C MET A 63 3.88 -15.77 2.82
N ASP A 64 3.63 -15.60 4.12
CA ASP A 64 2.37 -15.97 4.76
C ASP A 64 1.31 -14.90 4.49
N PHE A 65 0.05 -15.28 4.59
CA PHE A 65 -1.08 -14.36 4.49
C PHE A 65 -1.52 -13.88 5.87
N TYR A 66 -1.88 -12.62 5.95
CA TYR A 66 -2.38 -11.93 7.14
C TYR A 66 -3.70 -11.23 6.83
N PRO A 67 -4.63 -11.10 7.80
CA PRO A 67 -5.86 -10.36 7.58
C PRO A 67 -5.58 -8.95 7.06
N ILE A 68 -6.27 -8.54 6.02
CA ILE A 68 -6.10 -7.20 5.42
C ILE A 68 -6.41 -6.08 6.43
N GLY A 69 -7.30 -6.36 7.39
CA GLY A 69 -7.60 -5.44 8.49
C GLY A 69 -6.42 -5.21 9.42
N LEU A 70 -5.50 -6.20 9.56
CA LEU A 70 -4.28 -6.05 10.35
C LEU A 70 -3.29 -5.10 9.67
N ASP A 71 -3.19 -5.16 8.34
CA ASP A 71 -2.38 -4.25 7.54
C ASP A 71 -2.90 -2.81 7.67
N ALA A 72 -4.23 -2.61 7.52
CA ALA A 72 -4.87 -1.32 7.77
C ALA A 72 -4.61 -0.79 9.18
N LEU A 73 -4.80 -1.64 10.20
CA LEU A 73 -4.58 -1.28 11.61
C LEU A 73 -3.13 -0.86 11.85
N SER A 74 -2.18 -1.61 11.31
CA SER A 74 -0.75 -1.31 11.41
C SER A 74 -0.42 0.07 10.85
N MET A 75 -0.88 0.39 9.63
CA MET A 75 -0.68 1.70 9.02
C MET A 75 -1.31 2.85 9.82
N LEU A 76 -2.50 2.61 10.41
CA LEU A 76 -3.17 3.61 11.25
C LEU A 76 -2.42 3.83 12.57
N VAL A 77 -1.90 2.77 13.18
CA VAL A 77 -1.06 2.88 14.37
C VAL A 77 0.24 3.65 14.07
N ILE A 78 0.88 3.37 12.93
CA ILE A 78 2.06 4.13 12.46
C ILE A 78 1.70 5.62 12.33
N LYS A 79 0.58 5.92 11.68
CA LYS A 79 0.10 7.30 11.50
C LYS A 79 -0.14 8.00 12.84
N GLU A 80 -0.77 7.32 13.81
CA GLU A 80 -1.07 7.85 15.14
C GLU A 80 0.22 8.09 15.94
N LEU A 81 1.07 7.07 16.08
CA LEU A 81 2.26 7.09 16.93
C LEU A 81 3.30 8.14 16.52
N PHE A 82 3.48 8.30 15.21
CA PHE A 82 4.53 9.17 14.66
C PHE A 82 3.98 10.46 14.07
N HIS A 83 2.67 10.72 14.25
CA HIS A 83 1.98 11.91 13.73
C HIS A 83 2.19 12.11 12.23
N TYR A 84 2.25 11.00 11.46
CA TYR A 84 2.48 11.07 10.03
C TYR A 84 1.29 11.73 9.33
N ASN A 85 1.59 12.77 8.56
CA ASN A 85 0.62 13.37 7.66
C ASN A 85 0.46 12.53 6.38
N GLU A 86 -0.47 12.94 5.50
CA GLU A 86 -0.73 12.20 4.25
C GLU A 86 0.50 12.08 3.35
N LYS A 87 1.35 13.12 3.29
CA LYS A 87 2.59 13.06 2.48
C LYS A 87 3.57 12.03 3.01
N GLU A 88 3.61 11.83 4.31
CA GLU A 88 4.50 10.83 4.92
C GLU A 88 3.97 9.42 4.72
N ILE A 89 2.65 9.21 4.81
CA ILE A 89 2.00 7.92 4.46
C ILE A 89 2.20 7.61 2.97
N GLU A 90 2.07 8.61 2.09
CA GLU A 90 2.37 8.45 0.67
C GLU A 90 3.83 8.08 0.42
N ARG A 91 4.78 8.70 1.15
CA ARG A 91 6.21 8.34 1.10
C ARG A 91 6.47 6.93 1.61
N MET A 92 5.74 6.48 2.64
CA MET A 92 5.82 5.10 3.13
C MET A 92 5.41 4.13 2.03
N GLY A 93 4.28 4.35 1.35
CA GLY A 93 3.86 3.55 0.20
C GLY A 93 4.89 3.55 -0.93
N ALA A 94 5.47 4.71 -1.28
CA ALA A 94 6.55 4.81 -2.27
C ALA A 94 7.82 4.06 -1.85
N SER A 95 8.12 3.99 -0.54
CA SER A 95 9.29 3.31 -0.01
C SER A 95 9.24 1.80 -0.21
N ALA A 96 8.04 1.21 -0.19
CA ALA A 96 7.84 -0.22 -0.39
C ALA A 96 8.46 -0.71 -1.72
N VAL A 97 8.34 0.10 -2.77
CA VAL A 97 8.93 -0.19 -4.08
C VAL A 97 10.46 -0.10 -4.04
N LYS A 98 10.99 0.93 -3.38
CA LYS A 98 12.44 1.21 -3.35
C LYS A 98 13.24 0.13 -2.64
N PHE A 99 12.66 -0.48 -1.61
CA PHE A 99 13.36 -1.42 -0.73
C PHE A 99 13.04 -2.89 -0.99
N SER A 100 12.01 -3.19 -1.77
CA SER A 100 11.72 -4.56 -2.21
C SER A 100 12.72 -4.99 -3.29
N LEU A 101 13.70 -5.82 -2.91
CA LEU A 101 14.65 -6.42 -3.86
C LEU A 101 13.92 -7.24 -4.93
N ILE A 102 12.89 -7.99 -4.53
CA ILE A 102 12.07 -8.80 -5.44
C ILE A 102 11.38 -7.91 -6.47
N LEU A 103 10.79 -6.80 -6.02
CA LEU A 103 10.11 -5.86 -6.90
C LEU A 103 11.12 -5.14 -7.83
N LYS A 104 12.32 -4.80 -7.32
CA LYS A 104 13.39 -4.22 -8.16
C LYS A 104 13.85 -5.17 -9.27
N LEU A 105 14.06 -6.44 -8.94
CA LEU A 105 14.40 -7.46 -9.93
C LEU A 105 13.28 -7.62 -10.95
N PHE A 106 12.03 -7.68 -10.47
CA PHE A 106 10.84 -7.78 -11.31
C PHE A 106 10.75 -6.58 -12.28
N LEU A 107 10.86 -5.35 -11.78
CA LEU A 107 10.84 -4.14 -12.59
C LEU A 107 12.00 -4.05 -13.60
N LYS A 108 13.17 -4.62 -13.29
CA LYS A 108 14.30 -4.69 -14.23
C LYS A 108 14.02 -5.59 -15.43
N TYR A 109 13.15 -6.60 -15.26
CA TYR A 109 12.72 -7.49 -16.35
C TYR A 109 11.51 -6.98 -17.13
N PHE A 110 10.77 -5.98 -16.62
CA PHE A 110 9.74 -5.31 -17.39
C PHE A 110 10.37 -4.31 -18.34
N GLY A 111 10.63 -4.78 -19.55
CA GLY A 111 11.24 -3.96 -20.60
C GLY A 111 10.32 -2.87 -21.18
N SER A 112 9.02 -2.85 -20.82
CA SER A 112 8.05 -1.89 -21.34
C SER A 112 6.88 -1.63 -20.39
N LEU A 113 6.23 -0.48 -20.57
CA LEU A 113 5.00 -0.11 -19.90
C LEU A 113 3.88 -1.14 -20.16
N SER A 114 3.79 -1.66 -21.39
CA SER A 114 2.79 -2.66 -21.77
C SER A 114 2.94 -3.95 -20.96
N MET A 115 4.15 -4.47 -20.79
CA MET A 115 4.41 -5.64 -19.95
C MET A 115 4.03 -5.41 -18.49
N MET A 116 4.35 -4.22 -17.95
CA MET A 116 3.96 -3.87 -16.58
C MET A 116 2.44 -3.94 -16.39
N ILE A 117 1.70 -3.45 -17.36
CA ILE A 117 0.23 -3.40 -17.36
C ILE A 117 -0.38 -4.80 -17.40
N GLU A 118 0.13 -5.66 -18.28
CA GLU A 118 -0.33 -7.06 -18.39
C GLU A 118 -0.05 -7.87 -17.13
N GLU A 119 1.07 -7.59 -16.45
CA GLU A 119 1.48 -8.32 -15.26
C GLU A 119 0.94 -7.72 -13.94
N ALA A 120 0.51 -6.45 -13.93
CA ALA A 120 0.02 -5.80 -12.72
C ALA A 120 -1.13 -6.56 -12.01
N PRO A 121 -2.15 -7.11 -12.72
CA PRO A 121 -3.19 -7.92 -12.09
C PRO A 121 -2.63 -9.20 -11.46
N LYS A 122 -1.66 -9.86 -12.10
CA LYS A 122 -1.03 -11.09 -11.59
C LYS A 122 -0.20 -10.80 -10.34
N VAL A 123 0.51 -9.67 -10.33
CA VAL A 123 1.28 -9.23 -9.15
C VAL A 123 0.33 -8.88 -8.01
N TRP A 124 -0.77 -8.19 -8.30
CA TRP A 124 -1.79 -7.88 -7.31
C TRP A 124 -2.30 -9.15 -6.62
N ASN A 125 -2.72 -10.15 -7.38
CA ASN A 125 -3.26 -11.41 -6.89
C ASN A 125 -2.22 -12.26 -6.11
N LYS A 126 -0.92 -12.01 -6.28
CA LYS A 126 0.11 -12.62 -5.44
C LYS A 126 0.22 -11.99 -4.06
N HIS A 127 -0.23 -10.74 -3.90
CA HIS A 127 -0.08 -9.98 -2.65
C HIS A 127 -1.40 -9.82 -1.88
N TYR A 128 -2.54 -9.83 -2.59
CA TYR A 128 -3.86 -9.60 -2.00
C TYR A 128 -4.85 -10.67 -2.48
N THR A 129 -5.70 -11.15 -1.57
CA THR A 129 -6.79 -12.09 -1.90
C THR A 129 -8.09 -11.36 -2.23
N ILE A 130 -8.09 -10.03 -2.13
CA ILE A 130 -9.23 -9.16 -2.44
C ILE A 130 -8.81 -8.06 -3.41
N GLY A 131 -9.82 -7.50 -4.06
CA GLY A 131 -9.64 -6.47 -5.07
C GLY A 131 -9.12 -7.03 -6.38
N ARG A 132 -9.36 -6.26 -7.44
CA ARG A 132 -8.94 -6.59 -8.81
C ARG A 132 -8.34 -5.34 -9.44
N LEU A 133 -7.04 -5.39 -9.69
CA LEU A 133 -6.31 -4.29 -10.31
C LEU A 133 -6.33 -4.43 -11.83
N GLU A 134 -6.68 -3.38 -12.54
CA GLU A 134 -6.69 -3.29 -13.99
C GLU A 134 -6.05 -1.99 -14.47
N ALA A 135 -5.33 -2.05 -15.58
CA ALA A 135 -5.00 -0.85 -16.34
C ALA A 135 -6.12 -0.55 -17.32
N SER A 136 -6.72 0.65 -17.22
CA SER A 136 -7.92 0.98 -18.00
C SER A 136 -7.66 1.83 -19.22
N LYS A 137 -6.65 2.69 -19.18
CA LYS A 137 -6.28 3.58 -20.28
C LYS A 137 -4.79 3.84 -20.25
N ILE A 138 -4.17 3.79 -21.43
CA ILE A 138 -2.79 4.16 -21.64
C ILE A 138 -2.76 5.11 -22.81
N ASN A 139 -2.05 6.20 -22.66
CA ASN A 139 -1.69 7.04 -23.79
C ASN A 139 -0.24 7.50 -23.59
N ASP A 140 0.66 6.81 -24.26
CA ASP A 140 2.09 7.08 -24.15
C ASP A 140 2.45 8.44 -24.79
N LYS A 141 1.73 8.85 -25.84
CA LYS A 141 1.92 10.16 -26.49
C LYS A 141 1.51 11.31 -25.58
N GLU A 142 0.42 11.15 -24.83
CA GLU A 142 -0.08 12.14 -23.86
C GLU A 142 0.54 11.95 -22.47
N GLY A 143 1.33 10.91 -22.27
CA GLY A 143 2.04 10.64 -21.04
C GLY A 143 1.14 10.32 -19.85
N PHE A 144 0.19 9.39 -20.00
CA PHE A 144 -0.62 8.94 -18.86
C PHE A 144 -0.99 7.45 -18.88
N LEU A 145 -1.22 6.93 -17.66
CA LEU A 145 -1.76 5.60 -17.37
C LEU A 145 -2.82 5.73 -16.28
N ALA A 146 -3.98 5.10 -16.49
CA ALA A 146 -5.00 4.98 -15.45
C ALA A 146 -5.10 3.53 -14.95
N LEU A 147 -4.95 3.34 -13.64
CA LEU A 147 -5.15 2.09 -12.94
C LEU A 147 -6.48 2.11 -12.21
N LYS A 148 -7.27 1.06 -12.34
CA LYS A 148 -8.53 0.86 -11.62
C LYS A 148 -8.38 -0.28 -10.64
N LEU A 149 -8.79 -0.05 -9.40
CA LEU A 149 -8.85 -1.06 -8.36
C LEU A 149 -10.31 -1.24 -7.93
N PHE A 150 -10.88 -2.39 -8.27
CA PHE A 150 -12.23 -2.80 -7.96
C PHE A 150 -12.25 -3.62 -6.66
N ASP A 151 -13.39 -3.63 -5.97
CA ASP A 151 -13.69 -4.51 -4.84
C ASP A 151 -12.65 -4.45 -3.69
N PHE A 152 -12.07 -3.27 -3.47
CA PHE A 152 -11.08 -3.03 -2.43
C PHE A 152 -11.50 -1.88 -1.50
N LYS A 153 -12.51 -2.12 -0.67
CA LYS A 153 -13.04 -1.11 0.28
C LYS A 153 -12.66 -1.46 1.72
N VAL A 154 -11.37 -1.41 2.04
CA VAL A 154 -10.83 -1.75 3.37
C VAL A 154 -10.79 -0.54 4.29
N HIS A 155 -9.96 0.45 3.96
CA HIS A 155 -9.81 1.71 4.70
C HIS A 155 -9.21 2.80 3.81
N PRO A 156 -9.60 4.10 3.96
CA PRO A 156 -9.07 5.20 3.14
C PRO A 156 -7.55 5.37 3.18
N ILE A 157 -6.87 4.87 4.21
CA ILE A 157 -5.41 4.94 4.31
C ILE A 157 -4.71 4.24 3.14
N PHE A 158 -5.32 3.19 2.59
CA PHE A 158 -4.79 2.51 1.40
C PHE A 158 -4.77 3.40 0.16
N CYS A 159 -5.73 4.32 0.02
CA CYS A 159 -5.74 5.26 -1.09
C CYS A 159 -4.46 6.10 -1.11
N ILE A 160 -4.03 6.55 0.08
CA ILE A 160 -2.82 7.36 0.24
C ILE A 160 -1.56 6.52 -0.03
N VAL A 161 -1.50 5.31 0.54
CA VAL A 161 -0.38 4.38 0.36
C VAL A 161 -0.24 3.97 -1.12
N PHE A 162 -1.33 3.60 -1.78
CA PHE A 162 -1.30 3.19 -3.19
C PHE A 162 -0.95 4.34 -4.13
N LYS A 163 -1.35 5.57 -3.82
CA LYS A 163 -0.90 6.74 -4.58
C LYS A 163 0.63 6.83 -4.60
N GLY A 164 1.26 6.69 -3.44
CA GLY A 164 2.72 6.66 -3.34
C GLY A 164 3.35 5.46 -4.05
N TYR A 165 2.78 4.27 -3.82
CA TYR A 165 3.25 3.02 -4.40
C TYR A 165 3.22 3.04 -5.94
N PHE A 166 2.05 3.33 -6.54
CA PHE A 166 1.91 3.35 -7.99
C PHE A 166 2.75 4.46 -8.64
N GLY A 167 2.81 5.65 -8.02
CA GLY A 167 3.68 6.73 -8.48
C GLY A 167 5.16 6.30 -8.54
N GLN A 168 5.64 5.63 -7.51
CA GLN A 168 7.03 5.14 -7.46
C GLN A 168 7.29 3.98 -8.42
N VAL A 169 6.34 3.05 -8.59
CA VAL A 169 6.44 1.98 -9.62
C VAL A 169 6.56 2.60 -11.00
N GLY A 170 5.66 3.54 -11.34
CA GLY A 170 5.70 4.25 -12.62
C GLY A 170 7.04 4.96 -12.85
N LYS A 171 7.55 5.67 -11.83
CA LYS A 171 8.85 6.34 -11.89
C LYS A 171 9.99 5.37 -12.17
N MET A 172 10.00 4.20 -11.53
CA MET A 172 11.08 3.22 -11.74
C MET A 172 11.02 2.53 -13.10
N VAL A 173 9.82 2.30 -13.63
CA VAL A 173 9.63 1.65 -14.94
C VAL A 173 9.94 2.61 -16.09
N LEU A 174 9.47 3.85 -16.01
CA LEU A 174 9.61 4.81 -17.10
C LEU A 174 10.87 5.64 -17.02
N GLY A 175 11.57 5.65 -15.88
CA GLY A 175 12.74 6.52 -15.66
C GLY A 175 12.39 8.02 -15.69
N LYS A 176 11.12 8.37 -15.54
CA LYS A 176 10.59 9.74 -15.60
C LYS A 176 10.01 10.18 -14.25
N GLU A 177 9.86 11.49 -14.05
CA GLU A 177 9.07 11.99 -12.92
C GLU A 177 7.59 11.71 -13.17
N ILE A 178 6.96 11.08 -12.16
CA ILE A 178 5.55 10.66 -12.22
C ILE A 178 4.77 11.41 -11.15
N THR A 179 3.62 11.95 -11.53
CA THR A 179 2.58 12.35 -10.57
C THR A 179 1.49 11.29 -10.57
N CYS A 180 1.04 10.89 -9.38
CA CYS A 180 -0.07 9.96 -9.21
C CYS A 180 -1.17 10.64 -8.40
N VAL A 181 -2.39 10.65 -8.93
CA VAL A 181 -3.57 11.22 -8.25
C VAL A 181 -4.72 10.22 -8.27
N GLU A 182 -5.43 10.10 -7.16
CA GLU A 182 -6.69 9.35 -7.11
C GLU A 182 -7.80 10.23 -7.68
N ARG A 183 -8.48 9.76 -8.72
CA ARG A 183 -9.58 10.47 -9.41
C ARG A 183 -10.95 9.97 -9.03
N LYS A 184 -11.04 8.70 -8.62
CA LYS A 184 -12.24 8.06 -8.12
C LYS A 184 -11.91 7.26 -6.88
N CYS A 185 -12.82 7.28 -5.91
CA CYS A 185 -12.63 6.63 -4.62
C CYS A 185 -13.91 5.95 -4.16
N MET A 186 -13.84 4.64 -3.87
CA MET A 186 -14.98 3.87 -3.36
C MET A 186 -15.52 4.40 -2.03
N PHE A 187 -14.70 5.09 -1.24
CA PHE A 187 -15.14 5.72 0.01
C PHE A 187 -15.94 7.02 -0.23
N LEU A 188 -15.86 7.58 -1.44
CA LEU A 188 -16.63 8.75 -1.87
C LEU A 188 -17.85 8.38 -2.72
N GLY A 189 -18.14 7.07 -2.87
CA GLY A 189 -19.29 6.56 -3.60
C GLY A 189 -19.02 6.10 -5.03
N ASP A 190 -17.77 6.17 -5.49
CA ASP A 190 -17.40 5.64 -6.80
C ASP A 190 -17.42 4.09 -6.82
N PRO A 191 -17.63 3.46 -7.99
CA PRO A 191 -17.67 2.00 -8.10
C PRO A 191 -16.28 1.32 -8.00
N TYR A 192 -15.20 2.08 -8.08
CA TYR A 192 -13.80 1.62 -7.99
C TYR A 192 -12.90 2.79 -7.59
N HIS A 193 -11.67 2.48 -7.18
CA HIS A 193 -10.60 3.49 -7.09
C HIS A 193 -9.94 3.66 -8.45
N GLU A 194 -9.68 4.90 -8.88
CA GLU A 194 -8.93 5.20 -10.11
C GLU A 194 -7.71 6.04 -9.80
N PHE A 195 -6.53 5.49 -10.06
CA PHE A 195 -5.25 6.18 -9.91
C PHE A 195 -4.74 6.59 -11.29
N LEU A 196 -4.60 7.89 -11.51
CA LEU A 196 -4.05 8.45 -12.74
C LEU A 196 -2.57 8.81 -12.54
N LEU A 197 -1.70 8.09 -13.25
CA LEU A 197 -0.29 8.38 -13.36
C LEU A 197 -0.05 9.29 -14.57
N LYS A 198 0.72 10.36 -14.40
CA LYS A 198 1.09 11.28 -15.49
C LYS A 198 2.58 11.51 -15.49
N TRP A 199 3.16 11.60 -16.69
CA TRP A 199 4.57 11.95 -16.96
C TRP A 199 4.69 12.91 -18.14
N LYS A 200 5.86 13.56 -18.22
CA LYS A 200 6.26 14.41 -19.37
C LYS A 200 7.35 13.71 -20.17
#